data_079f709f1f7c7bc6c23d8c36e555fb0e
#
_entry.id   079f709f1f7c7bc6c23d8c36e555fb0e
#
_cell.length_a   1.000
_cell.length_b   1.000
_cell.length_c   1.000
_cell.angle_alpha   90.00
_cell.angle_beta   90.00
_cell.angle_gamma   90.00
#
_symmetry.space_group_name_H-M   'P 1'
#
loop_
_entity.id
_entity.type
_entity.pdbx_description
1 polymer ?
#
loop_
_entity_poly.entity_id
_entity_poly.type
_entity_poly.pdbx_seq_one_letter_code
_entity_poly.pdbx_strand_id
1 'polypeptide(L)'
;VYGAYVDSIPMIIISGQVKLETTVYSSKQNLRQLGDQEIDIIPLISSVTKYSTMVTSPSKIRYVLEKALFEATNNRCGPVWIDIPLDIQSSIIETSNLRGYKQRTIPTSSNINPKIKNIYSEINKSKRPVILAGNGIRLSDSHSVFKKLVSKLKIPITTAFNGHDVIEESNQFYIGRPGTVGDRAGNFAVQNSDLLIVLGSRLNIRQVSYNYKSFARFAKLIYVDIDKNELNKETLNPYMKVQCDLKIFIDKMLTKTSLLKKNFKPWVIWCKERKDKYPVVLKKYSQSNIINPYYFIKLLSKKIKS
;
A
#
# COMPACT_ATOMS: atom_id res chain seq x y z
N VAL A 1 10.28 -8.33 -9.03
CA VAL A 1 10.86 -7.39 -8.07
C VAL A 1 10.23 -6.01 -8.22
N TYR A 2 10.32 -5.38 -9.40
CA TYR A 2 9.82 -4.03 -9.64
C TYR A 2 8.36 -3.82 -9.23
N GLY A 3 7.45 -4.74 -9.60
CA GLY A 3 6.04 -4.67 -9.15
C GLY A 3 5.90 -4.66 -7.64
N ALA A 4 6.64 -5.52 -6.94
CA ALA A 4 6.65 -5.57 -5.47
C ALA A 4 7.19 -4.25 -4.87
N TYR A 5 8.21 -3.66 -5.48
CA TYR A 5 8.78 -2.39 -5.04
C TYR A 5 7.79 -1.23 -5.13
N VAL A 6 7.13 -1.08 -6.28
CA VAL A 6 6.16 0.02 -6.47
C VAL A 6 4.86 -0.19 -5.68
N ASP A 7 4.46 -1.43 -5.43
CA ASP A 7 3.23 -1.75 -4.70
C ASP A 7 3.46 -2.02 -3.21
N SER A 8 4.70 -1.81 -2.74
CA SER A 8 5.11 -1.96 -1.34
C SER A 8 4.84 -3.38 -0.78
N ILE A 9 5.06 -4.40 -1.61
CA ILE A 9 4.86 -5.81 -1.23
C ILE A 9 6.15 -6.32 -0.57
N PRO A 10 6.10 -6.80 0.67
CA PRO A 10 7.25 -7.42 1.31
C PRO A 10 7.60 -8.72 0.58
N MET A 11 8.84 -8.83 0.12
CA MET A 11 9.34 -9.98 -0.61
C MET A 11 10.83 -10.16 -0.31
N ILE A 12 11.23 -11.39 -0.04
CA ILE A 12 12.65 -11.77 0.10
C ILE A 12 13.01 -12.62 -1.09
N ILE A 13 13.98 -12.17 -1.88
CA ILE A 13 14.54 -12.91 -3.01
C ILE A 13 15.92 -13.42 -2.59
N ILE A 14 16.16 -14.70 -2.82
CA ILE A 14 17.46 -15.34 -2.58
C ILE A 14 17.92 -15.91 -3.91
N SER A 15 19.10 -15.47 -4.36
CA SER A 15 19.78 -16.02 -5.54
C SER A 15 21.04 -16.77 -5.14
N GLY A 16 21.39 -17.77 -5.93
CA GLY A 16 22.71 -18.39 -5.88
C GLY A 16 23.70 -17.64 -6.75
N GLN A 17 24.97 -17.73 -6.40
CA GLN A 17 26.09 -17.14 -7.14
C GLN A 17 27.21 -18.18 -7.31
N VAL A 18 28.11 -18.00 -8.24
CA VAL A 18 29.36 -18.78 -8.36
C VAL A 18 30.15 -18.66 -7.04
N LYS A 19 31.23 -19.42 -6.88
CA LYS A 19 32.10 -19.32 -5.69
C LYS A 19 32.60 -17.89 -5.50
N LEU A 20 32.66 -17.42 -4.27
CA LEU A 20 33.03 -16.05 -3.94
C LEU A 20 34.36 -15.62 -4.55
N GLU A 21 35.39 -16.52 -4.52
CA GLU A 21 36.70 -16.28 -5.10
C GLU A 21 36.70 -16.10 -6.62
N THR A 22 35.67 -16.60 -7.31
CA THR A 22 35.52 -16.49 -8.77
C THR A 22 34.52 -15.41 -9.17
N THR A 23 34.14 -14.54 -8.26
CA THR A 23 33.32 -13.36 -8.59
C THR A 23 34.17 -12.13 -8.92
N VAL A 24 33.65 -11.22 -9.74
CA VAL A 24 34.29 -9.91 -9.99
C VAL A 24 34.48 -9.12 -8.69
N TYR A 25 33.64 -9.35 -7.68
CA TYR A 25 33.77 -8.75 -6.36
C TYR A 25 35.10 -9.08 -5.69
N SER A 26 35.64 -10.30 -5.91
CA SER A 26 36.91 -10.74 -5.34
C SER A 26 38.13 -10.31 -6.17
N SER A 27 37.92 -9.81 -7.37
CA SER A 27 38.97 -9.33 -8.26
C SER A 27 39.45 -7.93 -7.89
N LYS A 28 40.76 -7.68 -8.04
CA LYS A 28 41.31 -6.30 -7.95
C LYS A 28 41.22 -5.55 -9.29
N GLN A 29 40.78 -6.23 -10.35
CA GLN A 29 40.66 -5.69 -11.69
C GLN A 29 39.21 -5.36 -12.00
N ASN A 30 38.97 -4.35 -12.82
CA ASN A 30 37.64 -4.01 -13.33
C ASN A 30 37.23 -4.99 -14.46
N LEU A 31 36.87 -6.20 -14.10
CA LEU A 31 36.43 -7.22 -15.02
C LEU A 31 34.93 -7.11 -15.28
N ARG A 32 34.49 -7.52 -16.47
CA ARG A 32 33.06 -7.65 -16.78
C ARG A 32 32.45 -8.94 -16.20
N GLN A 33 33.25 -10.00 -16.12
CA GLN A 33 32.88 -11.31 -15.61
C GLN A 33 34.19 -12.07 -15.28
N LEU A 34 34.20 -12.87 -14.23
CA LEU A 34 35.31 -13.75 -13.86
C LEU A 34 34.84 -15.21 -13.82
N GLY A 35 33.76 -15.51 -13.11
CA GLY A 35 33.19 -16.84 -13.03
C GLY A 35 32.28 -17.18 -14.21
N ASP A 36 32.13 -18.47 -14.50
CA ASP A 36 31.22 -18.95 -15.54
C ASP A 36 29.78 -18.66 -15.13
N GLN A 37 29.02 -18.01 -16.01
CA GLN A 37 27.63 -17.55 -15.77
C GLN A 37 27.46 -16.56 -14.61
N GLU A 38 28.55 -15.97 -14.12
CA GLU A 38 28.49 -14.92 -13.10
C GLU A 38 27.78 -13.67 -13.61
N ILE A 39 27.02 -13.08 -12.73
CA ILE A 39 26.49 -11.72 -12.87
C ILE A 39 26.56 -10.98 -11.53
N ASP A 40 27.10 -9.77 -11.54
CA ASP A 40 26.99 -8.87 -10.37
C ASP A 40 25.57 -8.32 -10.32
N ILE A 41 24.67 -9.07 -9.69
CA ILE A 41 23.23 -8.76 -9.63
C ILE A 41 22.92 -7.57 -8.70
N ILE A 42 23.75 -7.31 -7.70
CA ILE A 42 23.43 -6.32 -6.65
C ILE A 42 23.29 -4.90 -7.21
N PRO A 43 24.20 -4.37 -8.03
CA PRO A 43 24.02 -3.05 -8.66
C PRO A 43 22.74 -2.98 -9.54
N LEU A 44 22.42 -4.06 -10.25
CA LEU A 44 21.26 -4.10 -11.17
C LEU A 44 19.92 -3.96 -10.44
N ILE A 45 19.80 -4.53 -9.24
CA ILE A 45 18.53 -4.57 -8.52
C ILE A 45 18.46 -3.57 -7.36
N SER A 46 19.53 -2.86 -7.06
CA SER A 46 19.60 -1.92 -5.93
C SER A 46 18.57 -0.79 -6.03
N SER A 47 18.22 -0.34 -7.25
CA SER A 47 17.22 0.71 -7.48
C SER A 47 15.77 0.25 -7.26
N VAL A 48 15.52 -1.06 -7.23
CA VAL A 48 14.17 -1.65 -7.10
C VAL A 48 14.04 -2.59 -5.90
N THR A 49 14.94 -2.44 -4.93
CA THR A 49 14.91 -3.15 -3.65
C THR A 49 15.18 -2.19 -2.50
N LYS A 50 14.68 -2.51 -1.32
CA LYS A 50 14.97 -1.74 -0.09
C LYS A 50 16.33 -2.07 0.52
N TYR A 51 16.76 -3.30 0.30
CA TYR A 51 18.04 -3.82 0.74
C TYR A 51 18.48 -4.90 -0.23
N SER A 52 19.71 -4.84 -0.67
CA SER A 52 20.32 -5.87 -1.50
C SER A 52 21.77 -6.09 -1.07
N THR A 53 22.19 -7.34 -1.01
CA THR A 53 23.55 -7.67 -0.58
C THR A 53 23.95 -9.07 -1.05
N MET A 54 25.23 -9.24 -1.34
CA MET A 54 25.87 -10.54 -1.45
C MET A 54 26.42 -10.95 -0.08
N VAL A 55 26.25 -12.21 0.30
CA VAL A 55 26.82 -12.76 1.53
C VAL A 55 28.27 -13.12 1.27
N THR A 56 29.19 -12.40 1.91
CA THR A 56 30.65 -12.55 1.68
C THR A 56 31.35 -13.37 2.77
N SER A 57 30.60 -13.87 3.77
CA SER A 57 31.12 -14.73 4.82
C SER A 57 29.99 -15.56 5.43
N PRO A 58 30.20 -16.86 5.67
CA PRO A 58 29.18 -17.72 6.30
C PRO A 58 28.72 -17.19 7.67
N SER A 59 29.62 -16.59 8.44
CA SER A 59 29.31 -16.01 9.76
C SER A 59 28.33 -14.85 9.73
N LYS A 60 28.10 -14.22 8.57
CA LYS A 60 27.17 -13.09 8.41
C LYS A 60 25.75 -13.53 8.06
N ILE A 61 25.51 -14.81 7.80
CA ILE A 61 24.21 -15.26 7.26
C ILE A 61 23.03 -14.87 8.15
N ARG A 62 23.12 -15.09 9.45
CA ARG A 62 22.06 -14.72 10.41
C ARG A 62 21.78 -13.22 10.37
N TYR A 63 22.82 -12.40 10.45
CA TYR A 63 22.69 -10.95 10.39
C TYR A 63 22.00 -10.48 9.11
N VAL A 64 22.39 -11.04 7.96
CA VAL A 64 21.84 -10.66 6.66
C VAL A 64 20.37 -11.07 6.55
N LEU A 65 20.01 -12.28 6.95
CA LEU A 65 18.63 -12.77 6.90
C LEU A 65 17.70 -11.95 7.83
N GLU A 66 18.12 -11.73 9.07
CA GLU A 66 17.34 -10.95 10.04
C GLU A 66 17.18 -9.48 9.56
N LYS A 67 18.25 -8.87 9.00
CA LYS A 67 18.19 -7.53 8.41
C LYS A 67 17.27 -7.50 7.20
N ALA A 68 17.35 -8.47 6.32
CA ALA A 68 16.50 -8.56 5.14
C ALA A 68 15.02 -8.66 5.52
N LEU A 69 14.69 -9.50 6.49
CA LEU A 69 13.32 -9.62 7.01
C LEU A 69 12.84 -8.28 7.59
N PHE A 70 13.67 -7.63 8.41
CA PHE A 70 13.35 -6.32 8.98
C PHE A 70 13.11 -5.27 7.89
N GLU A 71 14.02 -5.14 6.93
CA GLU A 71 13.90 -4.15 5.84
C GLU A 71 12.69 -4.43 4.95
N ALA A 72 12.38 -5.71 4.65
CA ALA A 72 11.22 -6.07 3.83
C ALA A 72 9.89 -5.65 4.48
N THR A 73 9.78 -5.77 5.80
CA THR A 73 8.51 -5.66 6.53
C THR A 73 8.34 -4.37 7.33
N ASN A 74 9.42 -3.60 7.54
CA ASN A 74 9.38 -2.42 8.40
C ASN A 74 9.09 -1.13 7.61
N ASN A 75 8.38 -0.19 8.22
CA ASN A 75 7.92 1.06 7.61
C ASN A 75 7.14 0.79 6.31
N ARG A 76 7.50 1.48 5.22
CA ARG A 76 6.99 1.14 3.90
C ARG A 76 7.61 -0.19 3.47
N CYS A 77 6.80 -1.24 3.39
CA CYS A 77 7.24 -2.57 2.96
C CYS A 77 7.81 -2.56 1.54
N GLY A 78 8.60 -3.57 1.20
CA GLY A 78 9.13 -3.73 -0.16
C GLY A 78 10.09 -4.91 -0.30
N PRO A 79 10.53 -5.22 -1.52
CA PRO A 79 11.41 -6.33 -1.79
C PRO A 79 12.84 -6.10 -1.29
N VAL A 80 13.48 -7.19 -0.93
CA VAL A 80 14.91 -7.26 -0.62
C VAL A 80 15.54 -8.41 -1.38
N TRP A 81 16.85 -8.34 -1.62
CA TRP A 81 17.59 -9.34 -2.37
C TRP A 81 18.86 -9.79 -1.66
N ILE A 82 19.04 -11.09 -1.54
CA ILE A 82 20.22 -11.71 -0.95
C ILE A 82 20.85 -12.63 -1.99
N ASP A 83 22.10 -12.39 -2.33
CA ASP A 83 22.88 -13.23 -3.25
C ASP A 83 23.88 -14.05 -2.45
N ILE A 84 23.87 -15.39 -2.63
CA ILE A 84 24.65 -16.29 -1.78
C ILE A 84 25.59 -17.15 -2.65
N PRO A 85 26.92 -16.91 -2.60
CA PRO A 85 27.90 -17.73 -3.31
C PRO A 85 27.88 -19.19 -2.89
N LEU A 86 28.17 -20.09 -3.84
CA LEU A 86 28.08 -21.55 -3.69
C LEU A 86 28.92 -22.10 -2.53
N ASP A 87 30.13 -21.60 -2.36
CA ASP A 87 31.04 -21.96 -1.27
C ASP A 87 30.51 -21.48 0.10
N ILE A 88 29.84 -20.33 0.14
CA ILE A 88 29.15 -19.84 1.34
C ILE A 88 27.95 -20.74 1.68
N GLN A 89 27.17 -21.17 0.66
CA GLN A 89 26.02 -22.07 0.87
C GLN A 89 26.43 -23.41 1.44
N SER A 90 27.59 -23.95 1.03
CA SER A 90 28.09 -25.26 1.46
C SER A 90 28.92 -25.21 2.75
N SER A 91 29.15 -24.04 3.32
CA SER A 91 29.96 -23.88 4.52
C SER A 91 29.26 -24.41 5.78
N ILE A 92 30.02 -25.09 6.62
CA ILE A 92 29.58 -25.51 7.95
C ILE A 92 29.61 -24.28 8.87
N ILE A 93 28.53 -24.02 9.59
CA ILE A 93 28.40 -22.89 10.51
C ILE A 93 28.01 -23.36 11.91
N GLU A 94 28.58 -22.73 12.92
CA GLU A 94 28.17 -22.88 14.31
C GLU A 94 27.10 -21.82 14.65
N THR A 95 25.85 -22.25 14.70
CA THR A 95 24.69 -21.33 14.80
C THR A 95 24.66 -20.53 16.10
N SER A 96 25.20 -21.07 17.20
CA SER A 96 25.27 -20.40 18.49
C SER A 96 26.14 -19.13 18.48
N ASN A 97 27.14 -19.08 17.60
CA ASN A 97 28.12 -18.00 17.52
C ASN A 97 27.74 -16.91 16.49
N LEU A 98 26.63 -17.09 15.77
CA LEU A 98 26.22 -16.13 14.75
C LEU A 98 25.65 -14.83 15.36
N ARG A 99 26.24 -13.71 14.95
CA ARG A 99 25.74 -12.38 15.33
C ARG A 99 24.40 -12.11 14.64
N GLY A 100 23.37 -11.77 15.44
CA GLY A 100 22.07 -11.30 14.93
C GLY A 100 22.07 -9.83 14.55
N TYR A 101 21.01 -9.41 13.86
CA TYR A 101 20.74 -8.01 13.52
C TYR A 101 20.02 -7.32 14.69
N LYS A 102 20.60 -6.25 15.21
CA LYS A 102 19.93 -5.39 16.20
C LYS A 102 19.03 -4.39 15.48
N GLN A 103 17.73 -4.57 15.61
CA GLN A 103 16.74 -3.67 15.04
C GLN A 103 16.91 -2.25 15.63
N ARG A 104 16.91 -1.25 14.76
CA ARG A 104 16.82 0.14 15.21
C ARG A 104 15.35 0.45 15.49
N THR A 105 15.01 0.78 16.72
CA THR A 105 13.71 1.34 17.05
C THR A 105 13.59 2.72 16.39
N ILE A 106 12.80 2.82 15.34
CA ILE A 106 12.46 4.10 14.76
C ILE A 106 11.32 4.66 15.63
N PRO A 107 11.47 5.86 16.22
CA PRO A 107 10.39 6.47 17.00
C PRO A 107 9.13 6.59 16.13
N THR A 108 8.08 5.88 16.50
CA THR A 108 6.91 5.67 15.64
C THR A 108 5.88 6.79 15.71
N SER A 109 6.01 7.82 16.57
CA SER A 109 5.02 8.90 16.51
C SER A 109 5.44 10.20 17.18
N SER A 110 5.40 11.27 16.41
CA SER A 110 4.98 12.57 16.93
C SER A 110 3.54 12.45 17.49
N ASN A 111 3.22 13.16 18.57
CA ASN A 111 1.85 13.19 19.10
C ASN A 111 0.85 13.63 18.02
N ILE A 112 0.08 12.70 17.47
CA ILE A 112 -0.91 12.98 16.41
C ILE A 112 -2.28 13.42 16.96
N ASN A 113 -2.48 13.46 18.27
CA ASN A 113 -3.77 13.82 18.89
C ASN A 113 -4.32 15.18 18.44
N PRO A 114 -3.52 16.26 18.30
CA PRO A 114 -4.01 17.52 17.76
C PRO A 114 -4.53 17.39 16.33
N LYS A 115 -3.83 16.62 15.48
CA LYS A 115 -4.27 16.36 14.11
C LYS A 115 -5.59 15.58 14.08
N ILE A 116 -5.77 14.58 14.94
CA ILE A 116 -7.03 13.82 15.05
C ILE A 116 -8.21 14.73 15.41
N LYS A 117 -8.05 15.63 16.39
CA LYS A 117 -9.09 16.62 16.75
C LYS A 117 -9.44 17.52 15.56
N ASN A 118 -8.43 17.98 14.82
CA ASN A 118 -8.62 18.82 13.65
C ASN A 118 -9.32 18.06 12.50
N ILE A 119 -8.98 16.79 12.28
CA ILE A 119 -9.66 15.92 11.30
C ILE A 119 -11.16 15.82 11.64
N TYR A 120 -11.52 15.55 12.88
CA TYR A 120 -12.94 15.53 13.28
C TYR A 120 -13.63 16.89 13.10
N SER A 121 -12.92 17.98 13.37
CA SER A 121 -13.44 19.34 13.10
C SER A 121 -13.74 19.53 11.60
N GLU A 122 -12.83 19.12 10.71
CA GLU A 122 -13.05 19.21 9.26
C GLU A 122 -14.16 18.25 8.78
N ILE A 123 -14.26 17.04 9.34
CA ILE A 123 -15.38 16.13 9.07
C ILE A 123 -16.71 16.79 9.44
N ASN A 124 -16.82 17.41 10.61
CA ASN A 124 -18.06 18.07 11.06
C ASN A 124 -18.43 19.30 10.21
N LYS A 125 -17.46 20.01 9.62
CA LYS A 125 -17.69 21.12 8.70
C LYS A 125 -18.14 20.64 7.32
N SER A 126 -17.66 19.49 6.88
CA SER A 126 -17.92 18.91 5.56
C SER A 126 -19.41 18.58 5.37
N LYS A 127 -19.87 18.66 4.11
CA LYS A 127 -21.18 18.17 3.67
C LYS A 127 -21.07 16.86 2.89
N ARG A 128 -19.94 16.64 2.22
CA ARG A 128 -19.69 15.52 1.31
C ARG A 128 -18.33 14.86 1.53
N PRO A 129 -18.05 14.36 2.75
CA PRO A 129 -16.80 13.69 3.03
C PRO A 129 -16.73 12.32 2.33
N VAL A 130 -15.52 11.93 1.90
CA VAL A 130 -15.23 10.62 1.34
C VAL A 130 -13.93 10.09 1.96
N ILE A 131 -13.89 8.79 2.23
CA ILE A 131 -12.66 8.08 2.59
C ILE A 131 -12.18 7.33 1.35
N LEU A 132 -10.91 7.52 0.96
CA LEU A 132 -10.23 6.70 -0.03
C LEU A 132 -9.25 5.78 0.69
N ALA A 133 -9.59 4.50 0.72
CA ALA A 133 -8.86 3.47 1.44
C ALA A 133 -7.88 2.76 0.51
N GLY A 134 -6.59 2.77 0.84
CA GLY A 134 -5.53 2.10 0.10
C GLY A 134 -5.04 0.82 0.74
N ASN A 135 -4.11 0.14 0.06
CA ASN A 135 -3.51 -1.12 0.53
C ASN A 135 -2.72 -0.96 1.84
N GLY A 136 -2.32 0.25 2.21
CA GLY A 136 -1.67 0.52 3.50
C GLY A 136 -2.48 0.03 4.70
N ILE A 137 -3.81 -0.10 4.57
CA ILE A 137 -4.68 -0.69 5.61
C ILE A 137 -4.36 -2.17 5.83
N ARG A 138 -4.05 -2.92 4.77
CA ARG A 138 -3.61 -4.32 4.87
C ARG A 138 -2.18 -4.40 5.41
N LEU A 139 -1.28 -3.61 4.84
CA LEU A 139 0.14 -3.61 5.20
C LEU A 139 0.41 -3.21 6.65
N SER A 140 -0.46 -2.39 7.25
CA SER A 140 -0.36 -1.99 8.67
C SER A 140 -1.14 -2.91 9.63
N ASP A 141 -1.65 -4.05 9.14
CA ASP A 141 -2.52 -4.95 9.93
C ASP A 141 -3.69 -4.21 10.62
N SER A 142 -4.28 -3.24 9.93
CA SER A 142 -5.36 -2.42 10.49
C SER A 142 -6.73 -2.71 9.89
N HIS A 143 -6.90 -3.77 9.12
CA HIS A 143 -8.14 -4.10 8.42
C HIS A 143 -9.35 -4.22 9.36
N SER A 144 -9.20 -4.96 10.47
CA SER A 144 -10.30 -5.16 11.44
C SER A 144 -10.72 -3.87 12.14
N VAL A 145 -9.74 -3.06 12.56
CA VAL A 145 -10.01 -1.77 13.21
C VAL A 145 -10.52 -0.74 12.21
N PHE A 146 -10.11 -0.81 10.94
CA PHE A 146 -10.66 0.01 9.87
C PHE A 146 -12.15 -0.23 9.67
N LYS A 147 -12.62 -1.49 9.62
CA LYS A 147 -14.04 -1.82 9.55
C LYS A 147 -14.84 -1.25 10.72
N LYS A 148 -14.27 -1.26 11.93
CA LYS A 148 -14.87 -0.61 13.10
C LYS A 148 -14.97 0.90 12.91
N LEU A 149 -13.92 1.54 12.38
CA LEU A 149 -13.94 2.99 12.11
C LEU A 149 -15.02 3.34 11.07
N VAL A 150 -15.12 2.56 9.99
CA VAL A 150 -16.15 2.71 8.96
C VAL A 150 -17.57 2.71 9.57
N SER A 151 -17.87 1.74 10.41
CA SER A 151 -19.19 1.60 11.06
C SER A 151 -19.51 2.78 11.99
N LYS A 152 -18.50 3.44 12.56
CA LYS A 152 -18.65 4.61 13.43
C LYS A 152 -18.80 5.91 12.64
N LEU A 153 -17.98 6.11 11.60
CA LEU A 153 -17.99 7.35 10.82
C LEU A 153 -19.18 7.46 9.86
N LYS A 154 -19.64 6.34 9.32
CA LYS A 154 -20.76 6.27 8.36
C LYS A 154 -20.61 7.22 7.17
N ILE A 155 -19.38 7.33 6.66
CA ILE A 155 -18.96 8.15 5.52
C ILE A 155 -18.81 7.26 4.29
N PRO A 156 -19.17 7.71 3.06
CA PRO A 156 -18.89 6.96 1.84
C PRO A 156 -17.42 6.58 1.71
N ILE A 157 -17.15 5.35 1.28
CA ILE A 157 -15.82 4.78 1.12
C ILE A 157 -15.60 4.40 -0.32
N THR A 158 -14.43 4.77 -0.83
CA THR A 158 -13.87 4.30 -2.09
C THR A 158 -12.56 3.59 -1.82
N THR A 159 -12.16 2.66 -2.68
CA THR A 159 -10.90 1.94 -2.52
C THR A 159 -9.95 2.24 -3.67
N ALA A 160 -8.66 2.32 -3.34
CA ALA A 160 -7.61 2.39 -4.35
C ALA A 160 -7.50 1.06 -5.13
N PHE A 161 -6.79 1.07 -6.26
CA PHE A 161 -6.66 -0.07 -7.16
C PHE A 161 -6.16 -1.34 -6.45
N ASN A 162 -5.13 -1.25 -5.62
CA ASN A 162 -4.57 -2.39 -4.87
C ASN A 162 -5.21 -2.59 -3.49
N GLY A 163 -6.24 -1.81 -3.15
CA GLY A 163 -6.93 -1.87 -1.86
C GLY A 163 -8.40 -2.30 -1.99
N HIS A 164 -8.78 -3.00 -3.06
CA HIS A 164 -10.17 -3.35 -3.34
C HIS A 164 -10.77 -4.38 -2.38
N ASP A 165 -9.95 -5.08 -1.62
CA ASP A 165 -10.34 -6.08 -0.63
C ASP A 165 -10.37 -5.54 0.81
N VAL A 166 -10.05 -4.25 1.03
CA VAL A 166 -10.06 -3.67 2.38
C VAL A 166 -11.47 -3.44 2.95
N ILE A 167 -12.48 -3.55 2.09
CA ILE A 167 -13.90 -3.50 2.48
C ILE A 167 -14.74 -4.32 1.49
N GLU A 168 -15.75 -4.99 2.01
CA GLU A 168 -16.63 -5.84 1.20
C GLU A 168 -17.53 -5.00 0.28
N GLU A 169 -17.81 -5.53 -0.92
CA GLU A 169 -18.76 -4.95 -1.89
C GLU A 169 -20.15 -4.72 -1.29
N SER A 170 -20.57 -5.59 -0.36
CA SER A 170 -21.86 -5.54 0.33
C SER A 170 -21.93 -4.47 1.41
N ASN A 171 -20.81 -3.86 1.81
CA ASN A 171 -20.81 -2.83 2.82
C ASN A 171 -21.62 -1.62 2.38
N GLN A 172 -22.55 -1.17 3.23
CA GLN A 172 -23.47 -0.10 2.89
C GLN A 172 -22.82 1.28 2.63
N PHE A 173 -21.56 1.49 3.01
CA PHE A 173 -20.80 2.71 2.78
C PHE A 173 -19.83 2.60 1.62
N TYR A 174 -19.65 1.40 1.06
CA TYR A 174 -18.78 1.19 -0.08
C TYR A 174 -19.43 1.65 -1.38
N ILE A 175 -18.76 2.56 -2.08
CA ILE A 175 -19.31 3.19 -3.29
C ILE A 175 -18.63 2.66 -4.55
N GLY A 176 -17.31 2.42 -4.51
CA GLY A 176 -16.59 1.92 -5.68
C GLY A 176 -15.11 2.29 -5.67
N ARG A 177 -14.50 2.20 -6.84
CA ARG A 177 -13.05 2.41 -7.06
C ARG A 177 -12.81 3.56 -8.01
N PRO A 178 -12.38 4.74 -7.53
CA PRO A 178 -12.01 5.84 -8.39
C PRO A 178 -10.67 5.59 -9.08
N GLY A 179 -10.42 6.30 -10.17
CA GLY A 179 -9.18 6.25 -10.93
C GLY A 179 -9.43 6.19 -12.43
N THR A 180 -8.35 6.19 -13.24
CA THR A 180 -8.43 6.19 -14.72
C THR A 180 -9.10 4.92 -15.27
N VAL A 181 -8.94 3.79 -14.60
CA VAL A 181 -9.60 2.51 -14.89
C VAL A 181 -10.64 2.15 -13.82
N GLY A 182 -11.06 3.13 -13.02
CA GLY A 182 -12.04 2.97 -11.96
C GLY A 182 -13.49 2.95 -12.45
N ASP A 183 -14.41 2.70 -11.53
CA ASP A 183 -15.83 2.79 -11.81
C ASP A 183 -16.36 4.22 -11.74
N ARG A 184 -17.51 4.45 -12.39
CA ARG A 184 -18.11 5.80 -12.47
C ARG A 184 -18.58 6.29 -11.11
N ALA A 185 -19.13 5.42 -10.28
CA ALA A 185 -19.66 5.79 -8.97
C ALA A 185 -18.55 6.23 -8.02
N GLY A 186 -17.44 5.50 -7.98
CA GLY A 186 -16.25 5.89 -7.22
C GLY A 186 -15.67 7.22 -7.67
N ASN A 187 -15.57 7.45 -8.99
CA ASN A 187 -15.11 8.70 -9.55
C ASN A 187 -16.07 9.86 -9.20
N PHE A 188 -17.39 9.66 -9.30
CA PHE A 188 -18.37 10.69 -8.90
C PHE A 188 -18.27 11.03 -7.42
N ALA A 189 -18.11 10.04 -6.55
CA ALA A 189 -17.98 10.27 -5.12
C ALA A 189 -16.76 11.15 -4.81
N VAL A 190 -15.58 10.81 -5.36
CA VAL A 190 -14.34 11.57 -5.13
C VAL A 190 -14.42 12.98 -5.74
N GLN A 191 -14.89 13.11 -6.98
CA GLN A 191 -14.90 14.40 -7.67
C GLN A 191 -15.94 15.40 -7.13
N ASN A 192 -16.99 14.91 -6.45
CA ASN A 192 -18.00 15.75 -5.82
C ASN A 192 -17.80 15.90 -4.30
N SER A 193 -16.75 15.31 -3.74
CA SER A 193 -16.43 15.48 -2.31
C SER A 193 -15.96 16.91 -2.00
N ASP A 194 -16.21 17.37 -0.79
CA ASP A 194 -15.65 18.60 -0.22
C ASP A 194 -14.57 18.32 0.83
N LEU A 195 -14.45 17.05 1.23
CA LEU A 195 -13.39 16.53 2.09
C LEU A 195 -13.02 15.13 1.63
N LEU A 196 -11.76 14.91 1.30
CA LEU A 196 -11.23 13.59 0.93
C LEU A 196 -10.17 13.16 1.94
N ILE A 197 -10.44 12.07 2.65
CA ILE A 197 -9.50 11.48 3.62
C ILE A 197 -8.87 10.25 2.98
N VAL A 198 -7.59 10.33 2.68
CA VAL A 198 -6.83 9.27 2.02
C VAL A 198 -6.03 8.50 3.06
N LEU A 199 -6.24 7.20 3.13
CA LEU A 199 -5.63 6.31 4.10
C LEU A 199 -4.75 5.27 3.41
N GLY A 200 -3.42 5.44 3.46
CA GLY A 200 -2.44 4.48 2.95
C GLY A 200 -2.60 4.17 1.46
N SER A 201 -2.90 5.17 0.68
CA SER A 201 -2.93 5.08 -0.79
C SER A 201 -1.92 6.03 -1.37
N ARG A 202 -0.97 5.50 -2.10
CA ARG A 202 0.11 6.25 -2.74
C ARG A 202 -0.36 7.35 -3.71
N LEU A 203 -1.64 7.35 -4.13
CA LEU A 203 -2.21 8.29 -5.10
C LEU A 203 -1.31 8.45 -6.34
N ASN A 204 -0.96 7.34 -6.96
CA ASN A 204 -0.19 7.33 -8.20
C ASN A 204 -0.99 7.89 -9.39
N ILE A 205 -0.35 8.09 -10.55
CA ILE A 205 -0.99 8.66 -11.75
C ILE A 205 -2.21 7.84 -12.20
N ARG A 206 -2.21 6.52 -12.04
CA ARG A 206 -3.38 5.68 -12.34
C ARG A 206 -4.60 6.04 -11.45
N GLN A 207 -4.36 6.48 -10.21
CA GLN A 207 -5.41 6.90 -9.29
C GLN A 207 -5.87 8.34 -9.55
N VAL A 208 -4.94 9.27 -9.76
CA VAL A 208 -5.23 10.71 -9.85
C VAL A 208 -5.34 11.22 -11.29
N SER A 209 -4.96 10.41 -12.30
CA SER A 209 -4.85 10.77 -13.70
C SER A 209 -3.65 11.69 -14.00
N TYR A 210 -3.30 11.82 -15.28
CA TYR A 210 -2.30 12.78 -15.75
C TYR A 210 -2.73 14.23 -15.48
N ASN A 211 -4.03 14.50 -15.48
CA ASN A 211 -4.57 15.79 -15.04
C ASN A 211 -4.80 15.82 -13.53
N TYR A 212 -3.74 15.52 -12.76
CA TYR A 212 -3.79 15.41 -11.31
C TYR A 212 -4.26 16.69 -10.59
N LYS A 213 -4.10 17.87 -11.21
CA LYS A 213 -4.63 19.14 -10.69
C LYS A 213 -6.15 19.15 -10.60
N SER A 214 -6.85 18.34 -11.40
CA SER A 214 -8.30 18.19 -11.36
C SER A 214 -8.80 17.08 -10.43
N PHE A 215 -7.90 16.33 -9.80
CA PHE A 215 -8.27 15.28 -8.86
C PHE A 215 -8.88 15.87 -7.58
N ALA A 216 -10.11 15.45 -7.25
CA ALA A 216 -10.83 15.91 -6.06
C ALA A 216 -10.78 17.44 -5.88
N ARG A 217 -10.91 18.20 -6.98
CA ARG A 217 -10.61 19.64 -7.08
C ARG A 217 -11.35 20.54 -6.10
N PHE A 218 -12.47 20.08 -5.53
CA PHE A 218 -13.27 20.85 -4.56
C PHE A 218 -13.04 20.35 -3.12
N ALA A 219 -12.28 19.29 -2.93
CA ALA A 219 -12.09 18.68 -1.63
C ALA A 219 -10.86 19.23 -0.91
N LYS A 220 -11.00 19.48 0.38
CA LYS A 220 -9.83 19.51 1.26
C LYS A 220 -9.25 18.11 1.35
N LEU A 221 -8.00 17.92 0.94
CA LEU A 221 -7.32 16.64 0.98
C LEU A 221 -6.60 16.44 2.31
N ILE A 222 -7.03 15.47 3.09
CA ILE A 222 -6.28 14.96 4.26
C ILE A 222 -5.57 13.69 3.84
N TYR A 223 -4.25 13.70 3.88
CA TYR A 223 -3.45 12.59 3.38
C TYR A 223 -2.65 11.95 4.51
N VAL A 224 -2.95 10.66 4.77
CA VAL A 224 -2.32 9.85 5.82
C VAL A 224 -1.50 8.76 5.16
N ASP A 225 -0.20 8.78 5.38
CA ASP A 225 0.73 7.78 4.86
C ASP A 225 1.93 7.63 5.81
N ILE A 226 2.57 6.48 5.78
CA ILE A 226 3.79 6.23 6.54
C ILE A 226 5.01 6.87 5.87
N ASP A 227 4.97 7.01 4.53
CA ASP A 227 6.07 7.50 3.72
C ASP A 227 5.99 9.03 3.56
N LYS A 228 6.99 9.72 4.12
CA LYS A 228 7.13 11.18 4.01
C LYS A 228 7.26 11.66 2.56
N ASN A 229 7.90 10.88 1.69
CA ASN A 229 8.11 11.26 0.30
C ASN A 229 6.79 11.23 -0.47
N GLU A 230 5.93 10.23 -0.22
CA GLU A 230 4.58 10.20 -0.82
C GLU A 230 3.72 11.39 -0.37
N LEU A 231 3.84 11.81 0.90
CA LEU A 231 3.13 12.97 1.42
C LEU A 231 3.59 14.30 0.82
N ASN A 232 4.83 14.36 0.30
CA ASN A 232 5.45 15.60 -0.17
C ASN A 232 5.62 15.67 -1.70
N LYS A 233 5.13 14.70 -2.45
CA LYS A 233 5.25 14.73 -3.91
C LYS A 233 4.49 15.90 -4.53
N GLU A 234 5.00 16.43 -5.62
CA GLU A 234 4.56 17.68 -6.27
C GLU A 234 3.21 17.55 -6.99
N THR A 235 2.79 16.30 -7.30
CA THR A 235 1.51 16.04 -7.99
C THR A 235 0.27 16.31 -7.13
N LEU A 236 0.44 16.54 -5.83
CA LEU A 236 -0.66 16.74 -4.88
C LEU A 236 -0.34 17.92 -3.95
N ASN A 237 -1.39 18.62 -3.56
CA ASN A 237 -1.30 19.68 -2.54
C ASN A 237 -2.26 19.41 -1.38
N PRO A 238 -1.94 18.49 -0.46
CA PRO A 238 -2.82 18.18 0.66
C PRO A 238 -2.99 19.36 1.61
N TYR A 239 -4.24 19.63 2.00
CA TYR A 239 -4.58 20.54 3.09
C TYR A 239 -3.93 20.11 4.41
N MET A 240 -3.88 18.80 4.66
CA MET A 240 -3.25 18.24 5.85
C MET A 240 -2.48 16.95 5.52
N LYS A 241 -1.21 16.90 5.93
CA LYS A 241 -0.32 15.75 5.83
C LYS A 241 -0.16 15.10 7.20
N VAL A 242 -0.40 13.80 7.28
CA VAL A 242 -0.26 13.02 8.52
C VAL A 242 0.70 11.87 8.27
N GLN A 243 1.96 12.03 8.65
CA GLN A 243 2.93 10.93 8.61
C GLN A 243 2.70 10.06 9.83
N CYS A 244 2.15 8.85 9.62
CA CYS A 244 1.83 7.93 10.71
C CYS A 244 1.56 6.54 10.16
N ASP A 245 1.87 5.52 10.96
CA ASP A 245 1.36 4.17 10.75
C ASP A 245 -0.19 4.17 10.85
N LEU A 246 -0.85 3.45 9.93
CA LEU A 246 -2.31 3.49 9.85
C LEU A 246 -2.99 2.80 11.04
N LYS A 247 -2.40 1.78 11.64
CA LYS A 247 -2.97 1.14 12.83
C LYS A 247 -3.05 2.14 13.97
N ILE A 248 -1.96 2.87 14.22
CA ILE A 248 -1.90 3.94 15.23
C ILE A 248 -2.92 5.04 14.91
N PHE A 249 -2.98 5.47 13.63
CA PHE A 249 -3.90 6.51 13.20
C PHE A 249 -5.36 6.09 13.41
N ILE A 250 -5.76 4.92 12.95
CA ILE A 250 -7.13 4.42 13.03
C ILE A 250 -7.54 4.20 14.49
N ASP A 251 -6.66 3.64 15.32
CA ASP A 251 -6.93 3.47 16.75
C ASP A 251 -7.17 4.83 17.43
N LYS A 252 -6.36 5.85 17.12
CA LYS A 252 -6.57 7.20 17.64
C LYS A 252 -7.87 7.84 17.13
N MET A 253 -8.24 7.62 15.88
CA MET A 253 -9.54 8.03 15.37
C MET A 253 -10.68 7.36 16.14
N LEU A 254 -10.62 6.06 16.38
CA LEU A 254 -11.64 5.30 17.12
C LEU A 254 -11.83 5.81 18.55
N THR A 255 -10.75 6.17 19.26
CA THR A 255 -10.85 6.70 20.64
C THR A 255 -11.52 8.07 20.72
N LYS A 256 -11.71 8.77 19.60
CA LYS A 256 -12.26 10.13 19.51
C LYS A 256 -13.57 10.21 18.71
N THR A 257 -14.24 9.10 18.47
CA THR A 257 -15.50 9.06 17.70
C THR A 257 -16.62 9.92 18.31
N SER A 258 -16.59 10.19 19.62
CA SER A 258 -17.51 11.13 20.29
C SER A 258 -17.40 12.57 19.76
N LEU A 259 -16.31 12.93 19.09
CA LEU A 259 -16.16 14.22 18.42
C LEU A 259 -16.98 14.33 17.13
N LEU A 260 -17.46 13.23 16.57
CA LEU A 260 -18.33 13.24 15.40
C LEU A 260 -19.73 13.70 15.82
N LYS A 261 -20.17 14.84 15.28
CA LYS A 261 -21.47 15.45 15.59
C LYS A 261 -22.45 15.43 14.42
N LYS A 262 -22.02 14.92 13.25
CA LYS A 262 -22.74 15.04 12.00
C LYS A 262 -23.10 13.68 11.41
N ASN A 263 -24.24 13.64 10.72
CA ASN A 263 -24.71 12.48 9.96
C ASN A 263 -24.61 12.79 8.46
N PHE A 264 -24.12 11.85 7.68
CA PHE A 264 -23.92 11.99 6.24
C PHE A 264 -24.90 11.14 5.41
N LYS A 265 -26.02 10.70 5.99
CA LYS A 265 -27.01 9.86 5.32
C LYS A 265 -27.45 10.38 3.93
N PRO A 266 -27.76 11.68 3.74
CA PRO A 266 -28.15 12.19 2.42
C PRO A 266 -27.02 12.03 1.38
N TRP A 267 -25.76 12.23 1.78
CA TRP A 267 -24.60 12.07 0.91
C TRP A 267 -24.34 10.59 0.58
N VAL A 268 -24.48 9.71 1.56
CA VAL A 268 -24.38 8.25 1.34
C VAL A 268 -25.44 7.79 0.34
N ILE A 269 -26.69 8.24 0.49
CA ILE A 269 -27.79 7.93 -0.44
C ILE A 269 -27.45 8.41 -1.84
N TRP A 270 -27.02 9.66 -1.99
CA TRP A 270 -26.62 10.21 -3.29
C TRP A 270 -25.52 9.38 -3.97
N CYS A 271 -24.50 8.94 -3.22
CA CYS A 271 -23.44 8.09 -3.74
C CYS A 271 -23.96 6.71 -4.17
N LYS A 272 -24.87 6.11 -3.39
CA LYS A 272 -25.49 4.82 -3.71
C LYS A 272 -26.32 4.87 -4.98
N GLU A 273 -27.14 5.91 -5.16
CA GLU A 273 -27.89 6.11 -6.39
C GLU A 273 -26.99 6.15 -7.64
N ARG A 274 -25.75 6.67 -7.53
CA ARG A 274 -24.77 6.63 -8.63
C ARG A 274 -24.22 5.23 -8.83
N LYS A 275 -23.99 4.48 -7.77
CA LYS A 275 -23.57 3.08 -7.85
C LYS A 275 -24.63 2.24 -8.57
N ASP A 276 -25.91 2.44 -8.24
CA ASP A 276 -27.03 1.71 -8.85
C ASP A 276 -27.27 2.14 -10.30
N LYS A 277 -27.15 3.45 -10.59
CA LYS A 277 -27.32 3.99 -11.94
C LYS A 277 -26.19 3.58 -12.91
N TYR A 278 -24.98 3.37 -12.39
CA TYR A 278 -23.80 3.07 -13.19
C TYR A 278 -23.11 1.78 -12.71
N PRO A 279 -23.79 0.62 -12.76
CA PRO A 279 -23.20 -0.63 -12.33
C PRO A 279 -22.03 -1.05 -13.23
N VAL A 280 -21.00 -1.64 -12.63
CA VAL A 280 -19.83 -2.16 -13.36
C VAL A 280 -20.24 -3.29 -14.30
N VAL A 281 -21.14 -4.18 -13.85
CA VAL A 281 -21.63 -5.31 -14.63
C VAL A 281 -23.02 -4.99 -15.18
N LEU A 282 -23.09 -4.67 -16.46
CA LEU A 282 -24.34 -4.32 -17.14
C LEU A 282 -25.21 -5.54 -17.41
N LYS A 283 -26.55 -5.36 -17.42
CA LYS A 283 -27.51 -6.45 -17.74
C LYS A 283 -27.22 -7.09 -19.10
N LYS A 284 -26.86 -6.30 -20.12
CA LYS A 284 -26.55 -6.80 -21.48
C LYS A 284 -25.37 -7.77 -21.53
N TYR A 285 -24.48 -7.78 -20.51
CA TYR A 285 -23.34 -8.69 -20.48
C TYR A 285 -23.73 -10.15 -20.26
N SER A 286 -24.91 -10.43 -19.67
CA SER A 286 -25.45 -11.77 -19.51
C SER A 286 -26.17 -12.30 -20.77
N GLN A 287 -26.41 -11.41 -21.73
CA GLN A 287 -27.17 -11.74 -22.95
C GLN A 287 -26.27 -11.91 -24.18
N SER A 288 -24.97 -11.75 -24.02
CA SER A 288 -23.99 -11.88 -25.10
C SER A 288 -23.67 -13.34 -25.38
N ASN A 289 -23.57 -13.69 -26.67
CA ASN A 289 -23.05 -14.99 -27.11
C ASN A 289 -21.58 -15.21 -26.85
N ILE A 290 -20.85 -14.12 -26.50
CA ILE A 290 -19.45 -14.14 -26.13
C ILE A 290 -19.37 -13.95 -24.61
N ILE A 291 -18.53 -14.75 -23.95
CA ILE A 291 -18.32 -14.64 -22.50
C ILE A 291 -17.73 -13.26 -22.16
N ASN A 292 -18.53 -12.44 -21.50
CA ASN A 292 -18.07 -11.15 -21.01
C ASN A 292 -17.25 -11.33 -19.70
N PRO A 293 -16.00 -10.87 -19.62
CA PRO A 293 -15.15 -11.11 -18.46
C PRO A 293 -15.71 -10.51 -17.15
N TYR A 294 -16.37 -9.35 -17.19
CA TYR A 294 -16.99 -8.77 -16.00
C TYR A 294 -18.17 -9.63 -15.48
N TYR A 295 -18.98 -10.18 -16.40
CA TYR A 295 -20.08 -11.08 -16.03
C TYR A 295 -19.54 -12.40 -15.51
N PHE A 296 -18.52 -12.96 -16.16
CA PHE A 296 -17.84 -14.18 -15.71
C PHE A 296 -17.32 -14.04 -14.27
N ILE A 297 -16.54 -12.99 -13.98
CA ILE A 297 -16.01 -12.73 -12.64
C ILE A 297 -17.14 -12.57 -11.61
N LYS A 298 -18.24 -11.88 -11.98
CA LYS A 298 -19.40 -11.74 -11.11
C LYS A 298 -20.04 -13.09 -10.77
N LEU A 299 -20.15 -14.00 -11.73
CA LEU A 299 -20.68 -15.34 -11.50
C LEU A 299 -19.72 -16.19 -10.66
N LEU A 300 -18.41 -16.13 -10.99
CA LEU A 300 -17.37 -16.84 -10.26
C LEU A 300 -17.36 -16.43 -8.79
N SER A 301 -17.39 -15.13 -8.50
CA SER A 301 -17.39 -14.61 -7.12
C SER A 301 -18.60 -15.07 -6.29
N LYS A 302 -19.73 -15.38 -6.94
CA LYS A 302 -20.90 -15.96 -6.26
C LYS A 302 -20.75 -17.45 -5.94
N LYS A 303 -19.88 -18.16 -6.67
CA LYS A 303 -19.64 -19.60 -6.51
C LYS A 303 -18.49 -19.90 -5.54
N ILE A 304 -17.51 -19.00 -5.45
CA ILE A 304 -16.41 -19.11 -4.49
C ILE A 304 -16.96 -18.65 -3.13
N LYS A 305 -17.06 -19.58 -2.21
CA LYS A 305 -17.34 -19.27 -0.80
C LYS A 305 -16.06 -18.65 -0.20
N SER A 306 -16.19 -17.48 0.40
CA SER A 306 -15.14 -16.82 1.17
C SER A 306 -14.84 -17.55 2.48
#